data_0763dd5aed55335c5a770abfde252b09
#
_entry.id   0763dd5aed55335c5a770abfde252b09
#
_cell.length_a   1.000
_cell.length_b   1.000
_cell.length_c   1.000
_cell.angle_alpha   90.00
_cell.angle_beta   90.00
_cell.angle_gamma   90.00
#
_symmetry.space_group_name_H-M   'P 1'
#
loop_
_entity.id
_entity.type
_entity.pdbx_description
1 polymer ?
#
loop_
_entity_poly.entity_id
_entity_poly.type
_entity_poly.pdbx_seq_one_letter_code
_entity_poly.pdbx_strand_id
1 'polypeptide(L)'
;MSKKDEILEKIKTPFLNFAREKADPVGFIRDESDDLCVEYIARSRENKSVVIECEKSEITAKINEILAEQNAQNLIYPSGLGINLDEISVSKFEFNRSIEEFKERLFEFDVSIIRARKAVSSHGVICVASSQTQPRLLSLTPRVCIVLLRQKDVVKSLNEAIKQIKNEDGRLPTNVLFISGPSRTSDIELVTVLGVHGSQNLYVLIY
;
A
#
# COMPACT_ATOMS: atom_id res chain seq x y z
N MET A 1 -33.93 -6.45 34.22
CA MET A 1 -32.87 -6.16 33.22
C MET A 1 -32.87 -7.28 32.19
N SER A 2 -32.89 -6.95 30.91
CA SER A 2 -32.79 -7.99 29.88
C SER A 2 -31.36 -8.52 29.80
N LYS A 3 -31.14 -9.75 29.28
CA LYS A 3 -29.80 -10.27 28.99
C LYS A 3 -29.00 -9.33 28.11
N LYS A 4 -29.65 -8.54 27.26
CA LYS A 4 -29.03 -7.51 26.42
C LYS A 4 -28.47 -6.37 27.26
N ASP A 5 -29.22 -5.92 28.26
CA ASP A 5 -28.77 -4.81 29.14
C ASP A 5 -27.60 -5.24 30.00
N GLU A 6 -27.55 -6.49 30.45
CA GLU A 6 -26.46 -7.06 31.21
C GLU A 6 -25.15 -7.17 30.37
N ILE A 7 -25.29 -7.56 29.10
CA ILE A 7 -24.17 -7.60 28.17
C ILE A 7 -23.67 -6.19 27.86
N LEU A 8 -24.58 -5.25 27.62
CA LEU A 8 -24.24 -3.84 27.37
C LEU A 8 -23.53 -3.17 28.56
N GLU A 9 -23.97 -3.49 29.79
CA GLU A 9 -23.32 -3.03 31.02
C GLU A 9 -21.91 -3.59 31.14
N LYS A 10 -21.69 -4.88 30.86
CA LYS A 10 -20.35 -5.50 30.87
C LYS A 10 -19.44 -4.91 29.79
N ILE A 11 -19.97 -4.52 28.63
CA ILE A 11 -19.21 -3.86 27.56
C ILE A 11 -18.92 -2.40 27.90
N LYS A 12 -19.85 -1.72 28.60
CA LYS A 12 -19.70 -0.33 29.05
C LYS A 12 -18.82 -0.20 30.27
N THR A 13 -18.61 -1.29 31.05
CA THR A 13 -17.63 -1.28 32.14
C THR A 13 -16.26 -1.18 31.51
N PRO A 14 -15.63 0.00 31.51
CA PRO A 14 -14.45 0.17 30.66
C PRO A 14 -13.31 -0.70 31.21
N PHE A 15 -12.52 -1.25 30.32
CA PHE A 15 -11.12 -1.59 30.56
C PHE A 15 -10.29 -0.35 30.96
N LEU A 16 -10.90 0.60 31.68
CA LEU A 16 -10.40 1.96 31.93
C LEU A 16 -9.33 2.03 33.02
N ASN A 17 -9.00 0.94 33.67
CA ASN A 17 -8.04 0.97 34.78
C ASN A 17 -6.72 0.26 34.49
N PHE A 18 -6.47 -0.19 33.28
CA PHE A 18 -5.10 -0.52 32.90
C PHE A 18 -4.43 0.79 32.47
N ALA A 19 -3.63 1.38 33.36
CA ALA A 19 -2.62 2.35 32.96
C ALA A 19 -1.78 1.65 31.87
N ARG A 20 -2.09 1.94 30.60
CA ARG A 20 -1.24 1.51 29.49
C ARG A 20 0.04 2.27 29.64
N GLU A 21 1.06 1.62 30.21
CA GLU A 21 2.42 2.10 29.99
C GLU A 21 2.56 2.35 28.48
N LYS A 22 2.94 3.57 28.13
CA LYS A 22 3.26 3.87 26.75
C LYS A 22 4.49 3.03 26.41
N ALA A 23 4.28 1.89 25.75
CA ALA A 23 5.40 1.14 25.22
C ALA A 23 6.20 2.08 24.30
N ASP A 24 7.50 2.13 24.48
CA ASP A 24 8.39 2.78 23.54
C ASP A 24 8.60 1.83 22.36
N PRO A 25 7.90 2.04 21.22
CA PRO A 25 8.03 1.15 20.07
C PRO A 25 9.40 1.28 19.38
N VAL A 26 10.16 2.32 19.68
CA VAL A 26 11.44 2.62 19.03
C VAL A 26 12.53 1.65 19.47
N GLY A 27 12.48 1.15 20.70
CA GLY A 27 13.48 0.21 21.25
C GLY A 27 13.55 -1.15 20.53
N PHE A 28 12.58 -1.47 19.66
CA PHE A 28 12.53 -2.74 18.90
C PHE A 28 12.92 -2.57 17.42
N ILE A 29 13.19 -1.35 16.95
CA ILE A 29 13.57 -1.09 15.58
C ILE A 29 15.10 -1.21 15.48
N ARG A 30 15.55 -2.17 14.67
CA ARG A 30 16.97 -2.29 14.31
C ARG A 30 17.22 -1.41 13.10
N ASP A 31 18.08 -0.42 13.26
CA ASP A 31 18.57 0.39 12.15
C ASP A 31 19.77 -0.32 11.52
N GLU A 32 19.72 -0.55 10.21
CA GLU A 32 20.82 -1.14 9.45
C GLU A 32 21.53 -0.11 8.57
N SER A 33 20.92 1.07 8.39
CA SER A 33 21.48 2.17 7.61
C SER A 33 21.01 3.53 8.17
N ASP A 34 21.88 4.53 8.07
CA ASP A 34 21.53 5.93 8.37
C ASP A 34 20.67 6.54 7.25
N ASP A 35 20.69 5.96 6.05
CA ASP A 35 19.85 6.36 4.92
C ASP A 35 18.57 5.52 4.88
N LEU A 36 17.44 6.17 5.17
CA LEU A 36 16.12 5.53 5.20
C LEU A 36 15.72 4.94 3.85
N CYS A 37 16.12 5.56 2.72
CA CYS A 37 15.79 5.05 1.40
C CYS A 37 16.57 3.76 1.10
N VAL A 38 17.86 3.75 1.41
CA VAL A 38 18.72 2.56 1.25
C VAL A 38 18.17 1.40 2.08
N GLU A 39 17.84 1.65 3.34
CA GLU A 39 17.26 0.64 4.22
C GLU A 39 15.90 0.15 3.70
N TYR A 40 15.02 1.07 3.30
CA TYR A 40 13.73 0.74 2.72
C TYR A 40 13.87 -0.18 1.50
N ILE A 41 14.75 0.17 0.56
CA ILE A 41 14.97 -0.59 -0.67
C ILE A 41 15.44 -2.01 -0.34
N ALA A 42 16.43 -2.15 0.53
CA ALA A 42 16.96 -3.44 0.94
C ALA A 42 15.85 -4.34 1.52
N ARG A 43 15.14 -3.86 2.53
CA ARG A 43 14.06 -4.61 3.21
C ARG A 43 12.85 -4.87 2.31
N SER A 44 12.51 -3.94 1.41
CA SER A 44 11.41 -4.12 0.46
C SER A 44 11.73 -5.23 -0.56
N ARG A 45 12.98 -5.34 -0.99
CA ARG A 45 13.47 -6.44 -1.84
C ARG A 45 13.47 -7.78 -1.10
N GLU A 46 13.82 -7.81 0.18
CA GLU A 46 13.68 -9.00 1.04
C GLU A 46 12.21 -9.45 1.11
N ASN A 47 11.29 -8.51 1.20
CA ASN A 47 9.85 -8.75 1.14
C ASN A 47 9.34 -9.17 -0.26
N LYS A 48 10.25 -9.31 -1.25
CA LYS A 48 9.95 -9.71 -2.64
C LYS A 48 9.24 -8.66 -3.48
N SER A 49 9.32 -7.39 -3.09
CA SER A 49 8.95 -6.29 -3.98
C SER A 49 10.06 -6.06 -5.01
N VAL A 50 9.68 -5.68 -6.23
CA VAL A 50 10.63 -5.17 -7.24
C VAL A 50 10.74 -3.67 -7.05
N VAL A 51 11.87 -3.19 -6.53
CA VAL A 51 12.11 -1.76 -6.30
C VAL A 51 13.02 -1.21 -7.40
N ILE A 52 12.54 -0.21 -8.10
CA ILE A 52 13.22 0.48 -9.21
C ILE A 52 13.38 1.95 -8.81
N GLU A 53 14.62 2.39 -8.76
CA GLU A 53 14.99 3.79 -8.56
C GLU A 53 15.02 4.47 -9.93
N CYS A 54 14.40 5.63 -10.06
CA CYS A 54 14.35 6.38 -11.32
C CYS A 54 14.10 7.87 -11.08
N GLU A 55 14.43 8.68 -12.06
CA GLU A 55 14.00 10.06 -12.07
C GLU A 55 12.51 10.19 -12.41
N LYS A 56 11.90 11.29 -11.98
CA LYS A 56 10.48 11.54 -12.26
C LYS A 56 10.15 11.52 -13.75
N SER A 57 11.06 11.97 -14.60
CA SER A 57 10.95 11.97 -16.07
C SER A 57 10.95 10.56 -16.67
N GLU A 58 11.51 9.58 -15.97
CA GLU A 58 11.66 8.20 -16.44
C GLU A 58 10.49 7.30 -16.04
N ILE A 59 9.60 7.76 -15.15
CA ILE A 59 8.52 6.95 -14.59
C ILE A 59 7.68 6.29 -15.70
N THR A 60 7.28 7.03 -16.72
CA THR A 60 6.43 6.52 -17.81
C THR A 60 7.15 5.42 -18.60
N ALA A 61 8.44 5.60 -18.89
CA ALA A 61 9.27 4.59 -19.54
C ALA A 61 9.37 3.31 -18.70
N LYS A 62 9.60 3.45 -17.38
CA LYS A 62 9.66 2.31 -16.46
C LYS A 62 8.33 1.59 -16.34
N ILE A 63 7.22 2.31 -16.36
CA ILE A 63 5.89 1.68 -16.40
C ILE A 63 5.73 0.86 -17.69
N ASN A 64 6.10 1.38 -18.86
CA ASN A 64 6.02 0.65 -20.12
C ASN A 64 6.91 -0.61 -20.13
N GLU A 65 8.11 -0.56 -19.54
CA GLU A 65 8.97 -1.73 -19.35
C GLU A 65 8.26 -2.82 -18.53
N ILE A 66 7.63 -2.44 -17.41
CA ILE A 66 6.88 -3.37 -16.55
C ILE A 66 5.66 -3.94 -17.29
N LEU A 67 4.91 -3.10 -18.00
CA LEU A 67 3.74 -3.54 -18.77
C LEU A 67 4.12 -4.58 -19.81
N ALA A 68 5.21 -4.37 -20.53
CA ALA A 68 5.74 -5.30 -21.51
C ALA A 68 6.21 -6.61 -20.87
N GLU A 69 6.99 -6.54 -19.77
CA GLU A 69 7.45 -7.70 -19.00
C GLU A 69 6.28 -8.57 -18.52
N GLN A 70 5.21 -7.91 -18.07
CA GLN A 70 4.03 -8.57 -17.51
C GLN A 70 2.99 -8.96 -18.57
N ASN A 71 3.23 -8.69 -19.85
CA ASN A 71 2.30 -8.91 -20.97
C ASN A 71 0.92 -8.29 -20.69
N ALA A 72 0.90 -7.12 -20.07
CA ALA A 72 -0.32 -6.42 -19.69
C ALA A 72 -1.01 -5.81 -20.92
N GLN A 73 -2.34 -5.89 -20.97
CA GLN A 73 -3.17 -5.32 -22.04
C GLN A 73 -3.88 -4.04 -21.60
N ASN A 74 -4.10 -3.92 -20.32
CA ASN A 74 -4.84 -2.78 -19.75
C ASN A 74 -4.35 -2.43 -18.34
N LEU A 75 -4.57 -1.18 -17.97
CA LEU A 75 -4.25 -0.71 -16.64
C LEU A 75 -5.33 0.23 -16.08
N ILE A 76 -5.43 0.26 -14.76
CA ILE A 76 -6.27 1.20 -14.01
C ILE A 76 -5.41 2.06 -13.09
N TYR A 77 -5.76 3.35 -12.98
CA TYR A 77 -5.05 4.30 -12.13
C TYR A 77 -5.98 5.33 -11.51
N PRO A 78 -5.66 5.89 -10.33
CA PRO A 78 -6.46 6.92 -9.68
C PRO A 78 -6.36 8.25 -10.42
N SER A 79 -7.42 9.03 -10.44
CA SER A 79 -7.35 10.41 -10.94
C SER A 79 -6.35 11.24 -10.15
N GLY A 80 -5.70 12.19 -10.82
CA GLY A 80 -4.72 13.07 -10.20
C GLY A 80 -3.40 12.38 -9.82
N LEU A 81 -2.99 11.34 -10.54
CA LEU A 81 -1.75 10.59 -10.28
C LEU A 81 -0.48 11.47 -10.40
N GLY A 82 -0.54 12.55 -11.22
CA GLY A 82 0.53 13.56 -11.31
C GLY A 82 1.76 13.14 -12.10
N ILE A 83 1.59 12.14 -12.97
CA ILE A 83 2.55 11.73 -14.00
C ILE A 83 1.90 11.80 -15.38
N ASN A 84 2.70 11.94 -16.42
CA ASN A 84 2.20 11.85 -17.78
C ASN A 84 2.00 10.37 -18.17
N LEU A 85 0.78 10.02 -18.57
CA LEU A 85 0.43 8.69 -19.03
C LEU A 85 0.15 8.63 -20.54
N ASP A 86 0.36 9.71 -21.29
CA ASP A 86 0.02 9.77 -22.72
C ASP A 86 0.80 8.73 -23.52
N GLU A 87 2.06 8.50 -23.15
CA GLU A 87 2.97 7.56 -23.79
C GLU A 87 2.82 6.10 -23.31
N ILE A 88 1.86 5.82 -22.45
CA ILE A 88 1.58 4.43 -22.04
C ILE A 88 0.96 3.67 -23.21
N SER A 89 1.54 2.51 -23.51
CA SER A 89 1.28 1.71 -24.72
C SER A 89 0.03 0.84 -24.67
N VAL A 90 -0.56 0.65 -23.49
CA VAL A 90 -1.74 -0.21 -23.27
C VAL A 90 -3.00 0.60 -23.03
N SER A 91 -4.15 -0.09 -23.05
CA SER A 91 -5.43 0.53 -22.69
C SER A 91 -5.41 1.05 -21.27
N LYS A 92 -5.84 2.30 -21.07
CA LYS A 92 -5.79 3.03 -19.79
C LYS A 92 -7.19 3.37 -19.31
N PHE A 93 -7.43 3.14 -18.02
CA PHE A 93 -8.67 3.55 -17.38
C PHE A 93 -8.38 4.42 -16.15
N GLU A 94 -8.85 5.66 -16.18
CA GLU A 94 -8.81 6.53 -15.03
C GLU A 94 -9.97 6.26 -14.09
N PHE A 95 -9.65 5.87 -12.85
CA PHE A 95 -10.66 5.64 -11.82
C PHE A 95 -11.09 6.98 -11.20
N ASN A 96 -12.33 7.39 -11.45
CA ASN A 96 -12.91 8.66 -10.99
C ASN A 96 -14.39 8.53 -10.56
N ARG A 97 -14.82 7.34 -10.14
CA ARG A 97 -16.22 7.03 -9.84
C ARG A 97 -16.40 6.28 -8.52
N SER A 98 -17.64 5.90 -8.19
CA SER A 98 -17.92 5.10 -6.99
C SER A 98 -17.35 3.69 -7.13
N ILE A 99 -16.67 3.21 -6.08
CA ILE A 99 -16.16 1.85 -6.04
C ILE A 99 -17.28 0.81 -6.00
N GLU A 100 -18.40 1.13 -5.40
CA GLU A 100 -19.55 0.20 -5.28
C GLU A 100 -20.11 -0.17 -6.65
N GLU A 101 -20.08 0.76 -7.60
CA GLU A 101 -20.56 0.55 -8.98
C GLU A 101 -19.51 -0.11 -9.87
N PHE A 102 -18.25 -0.14 -9.42
CA PHE A 102 -17.11 -0.52 -10.27
C PHE A 102 -16.34 -1.74 -9.78
N LYS A 103 -16.59 -2.21 -8.57
CA LYS A 103 -15.77 -3.24 -7.90
C LYS A 103 -15.62 -4.53 -8.71
N GLU A 104 -16.66 -4.98 -9.41
CA GLU A 104 -16.62 -6.21 -10.22
C GLU A 104 -15.73 -6.05 -11.44
N ARG A 105 -15.71 -4.86 -12.04
CA ARG A 105 -14.88 -4.54 -13.19
C ARG A 105 -13.39 -4.44 -12.89
N LEU A 106 -13.00 -4.31 -11.62
CA LEU A 106 -11.58 -4.26 -11.23
C LEU A 106 -10.83 -5.53 -11.60
N PHE A 107 -11.52 -6.67 -11.69
CA PHE A 107 -10.93 -7.94 -12.12
C PHE A 107 -10.62 -8.01 -13.62
N GLU A 108 -11.10 -7.05 -14.41
CA GLU A 108 -10.82 -6.94 -15.84
C GLU A 108 -9.42 -6.33 -16.10
N PHE A 109 -8.78 -5.72 -15.09
CA PHE A 109 -7.49 -5.03 -15.23
C PHE A 109 -6.32 -5.90 -14.82
N ASP A 110 -5.29 -5.90 -15.68
CA ASP A 110 -4.03 -6.62 -15.43
C ASP A 110 -3.18 -5.90 -14.40
N VAL A 111 -3.13 -4.55 -14.51
CA VAL A 111 -2.23 -3.70 -13.75
C VAL A 111 -2.97 -2.56 -13.07
N SER A 112 -2.60 -2.25 -11.86
CA SER A 112 -2.94 -0.98 -11.22
C SER A 112 -1.69 -0.12 -11.00
N ILE A 113 -1.85 1.19 -11.15
CA ILE A 113 -0.85 2.16 -10.72
C ILE A 113 -1.48 2.92 -9.55
N ILE A 114 -0.78 3.01 -8.43
CA ILE A 114 -1.23 3.73 -7.23
C ILE A 114 -0.11 4.61 -6.67
N ARG A 115 -0.47 5.53 -5.79
CA ARG A 115 0.48 6.37 -5.06
C ARG A 115 0.59 5.92 -3.62
N ALA A 116 1.84 5.73 -3.14
CA ALA A 116 2.11 5.60 -1.72
C ALA A 116 1.97 6.96 -1.02
N ARG A 117 1.46 6.95 0.21
CA ARG A 117 1.47 8.12 1.10
C ARG A 117 2.78 8.20 1.86
N LYS A 118 3.27 7.07 2.33
CA LYS A 118 4.56 6.89 3.01
C LYS A 118 5.14 5.53 2.66
N ALA A 119 6.42 5.35 2.96
CA ALA A 119 7.05 4.05 3.06
C ALA A 119 7.82 3.97 4.37
N VAL A 120 7.95 2.78 4.94
CA VAL A 120 8.58 2.57 6.25
C VAL A 120 9.85 1.75 6.08
N SER A 121 10.99 2.38 6.37
CA SER A 121 12.31 1.77 6.18
C SER A 121 12.51 0.54 7.05
N SER A 122 12.19 0.62 8.32
CA SER A 122 12.41 -0.47 9.30
C SER A 122 11.71 -1.79 8.97
N HIS A 123 10.72 -1.78 8.07
CA HIS A 123 9.95 -2.96 7.69
C HIS A 123 9.92 -3.20 6.18
N GLY A 124 10.43 -2.28 5.36
CA GLY A 124 10.36 -2.34 3.90
C GLY A 124 8.92 -2.39 3.38
N VAL A 125 8.00 -1.67 4.03
CA VAL A 125 6.58 -1.69 3.68
C VAL A 125 6.12 -0.36 3.12
N ILE A 126 5.13 -0.41 2.22
CA ILE A 126 4.48 0.74 1.64
C ILE A 126 3.22 1.04 2.43
N CYS A 127 2.99 2.32 2.70
CA CYS A 127 1.77 2.81 3.32
C CYS A 127 0.87 3.47 2.28
N VAL A 128 -0.28 2.88 2.02
CA VAL A 128 -1.30 3.37 1.08
C VAL A 128 -2.53 3.80 1.85
N ALA A 129 -2.99 5.01 1.61
CA ALA A 129 -4.22 5.54 2.19
C ALA A 129 -5.35 5.53 1.17
N SER A 130 -6.52 5.05 1.59
CA SER A 130 -7.70 5.04 0.73
C SER A 130 -8.30 6.44 0.61
N SER A 131 -8.75 6.77 -0.60
CA SER A 131 -9.51 7.96 -0.93
C SER A 131 -10.65 7.63 -1.91
N GLN A 132 -11.47 8.62 -2.26
CA GLN A 132 -12.50 8.42 -3.29
C GLN A 132 -11.91 8.02 -4.64
N THR A 133 -10.77 8.60 -5.01
CA THR A 133 -10.10 8.32 -6.30
C THR A 133 -9.13 7.15 -6.22
N GLN A 134 -8.64 6.79 -5.03
CA GLN A 134 -7.76 5.66 -4.81
C GLN A 134 -8.34 4.74 -3.72
N PRO A 135 -9.42 3.99 -4.02
CA PRO A 135 -9.94 3.00 -3.08
C PRO A 135 -8.94 1.85 -2.90
N ARG A 136 -8.97 1.21 -1.74
CA ARG A 136 -8.03 0.11 -1.39
C ARG A 136 -8.01 -1.03 -2.42
N LEU A 137 -9.13 -1.27 -3.11
CA LEU A 137 -9.24 -2.35 -4.08
C LEU A 137 -8.31 -2.16 -5.28
N LEU A 138 -7.89 -0.94 -5.62
CA LEU A 138 -6.88 -0.72 -6.66
C LEU A 138 -5.54 -1.38 -6.33
N SER A 139 -5.18 -1.51 -5.05
CA SER A 139 -3.95 -2.18 -4.62
C SER A 139 -4.10 -3.68 -4.38
N LEU A 140 -5.32 -4.20 -4.40
CA LEU A 140 -5.59 -5.58 -3.98
C LEU A 140 -6.12 -6.47 -5.12
N THR A 141 -6.78 -5.89 -6.14
CA THR A 141 -7.49 -6.68 -7.14
C THR A 141 -6.66 -6.99 -8.38
N PRO A 142 -6.00 -6.01 -9.05
CA PRO A 142 -5.19 -6.31 -10.23
C PRO A 142 -4.00 -7.22 -9.90
N ARG A 143 -3.67 -8.10 -10.82
CA ARG A 143 -2.56 -9.06 -10.70
C ARG A 143 -1.21 -8.40 -10.45
N VAL A 144 -1.00 -7.23 -11.03
CA VAL A 144 0.21 -6.42 -10.87
C VAL A 144 -0.15 -5.09 -10.24
N CYS A 145 0.58 -4.68 -9.20
CA CYS A 145 0.46 -3.36 -8.59
C CYS A 145 1.76 -2.59 -8.75
N ILE A 146 1.71 -1.44 -9.41
CA ILE A 146 2.82 -0.49 -9.53
C ILE A 146 2.56 0.65 -8.56
N VAL A 147 3.49 0.88 -7.65
CA VAL A 147 3.39 1.92 -6.62
C VAL A 147 4.38 3.03 -6.90
N LEU A 148 3.89 4.25 -7.00
CA LEU A 148 4.72 5.45 -7.10
C LEU A 148 5.06 5.95 -5.70
N LEU A 149 6.35 6.03 -5.37
CA LEU A 149 6.85 6.46 -4.08
C LEU A 149 7.87 7.59 -4.26
N ARG A 150 7.65 8.73 -3.60
CA ARG A 150 8.67 9.78 -3.54
C ARG A 150 9.68 9.46 -2.45
N GLN A 151 10.97 9.66 -2.71
CA GLN A 151 12.04 9.43 -1.73
C GLN A 151 11.78 10.15 -0.40
N LYS A 152 11.31 11.38 -0.44
CA LYS A 152 11.00 12.19 0.76
C LYS A 152 9.85 11.66 1.62
N ASP A 153 9.08 10.71 1.12
CA ASP A 153 7.97 10.08 1.86
C ASP A 153 8.39 8.79 2.57
N VAL A 154 9.68 8.45 2.55
CA VAL A 154 10.23 7.35 3.35
C VAL A 154 10.41 7.84 4.78
N VAL A 155 9.87 7.09 5.72
CA VAL A 155 9.94 7.35 7.16
C VAL A 155 10.48 6.13 7.90
N LYS A 156 10.93 6.32 9.13
CA LYS A 156 11.59 5.27 9.91
C LYS A 156 10.63 4.19 10.40
N SER A 157 9.44 4.56 10.88
CA SER A 157 8.55 3.66 11.59
C SER A 157 7.08 3.76 11.18
N LEU A 158 6.31 2.69 11.43
CA LEU A 158 4.86 2.64 11.24
C LEU A 158 4.15 3.77 12.00
N ASN A 159 4.58 4.03 13.22
CA ASN A 159 4.04 5.09 14.07
C ASN A 159 4.24 6.47 13.45
N GLU A 160 5.41 6.70 12.89
CA GLU A 160 5.73 7.95 12.22
C GLU A 160 4.88 8.13 10.96
N ALA A 161 4.74 7.09 10.13
CA ALA A 161 3.88 7.11 8.95
C ALA A 161 2.43 7.50 9.32
N ILE A 162 1.85 6.86 10.32
CA ILE A 162 0.48 7.16 10.79
C ILE A 162 0.37 8.59 11.33
N LYS A 163 1.34 9.04 12.12
CA LYS A 163 1.35 10.41 12.67
C LYS A 163 1.43 11.46 11.56
N GLN A 164 2.32 11.25 10.57
CA GLN A 164 2.46 12.19 9.46
C GLN A 164 1.20 12.25 8.61
N ILE A 165 0.59 11.11 8.25
CA ILE A 165 -0.68 11.06 7.50
C ILE A 165 -1.79 11.79 8.26
N LYS A 166 -1.90 11.54 9.59
CA LYS A 166 -2.90 12.21 10.42
C LYS A 166 -2.70 13.72 10.44
N ASN A 167 -1.46 14.19 10.51
CA ASN A 167 -1.14 15.64 10.56
C ASN A 167 -1.39 16.30 9.21
N GLU A 168 -1.06 15.63 8.10
CA GLU A 168 -1.26 16.13 6.74
C GLU A 168 -2.75 16.26 6.39
N ASP A 169 -3.58 15.29 6.80
CA ASP A 169 -5.01 15.22 6.44
C ASP A 169 -5.93 15.77 7.55
N GLY A 170 -5.39 16.14 8.72
CA GLY A 170 -6.14 16.54 9.91
C GLY A 170 -6.85 15.36 10.62
N ARG A 171 -7.00 14.22 9.94
CA ARG A 171 -7.59 12.97 10.45
C ARG A 171 -7.00 11.78 9.71
N LEU A 172 -7.15 10.59 10.27
CA LEU A 172 -6.80 9.38 9.54
C LEU A 172 -7.85 9.07 8.45
N PRO A 173 -7.41 8.62 7.27
CA PRO A 173 -8.29 8.06 6.26
C PRO A 173 -9.09 6.86 6.80
N THR A 174 -10.19 6.52 6.14
CA THR A 174 -11.03 5.38 6.53
C THR A 174 -10.26 4.05 6.54
N ASN A 175 -9.25 3.96 5.68
CA ASN A 175 -8.40 2.78 5.58
C ASN A 175 -6.96 3.19 5.26
N VAL A 176 -6.02 2.63 6.00
CA VAL A 176 -4.58 2.75 5.78
C VAL A 176 -4.03 1.32 5.70
N LEU A 177 -3.46 0.98 4.56
CA LEU A 177 -2.85 -0.32 4.29
C LEU A 177 -1.33 -0.22 4.39
N PHE A 178 -0.72 -1.20 5.04
CA PHE A 178 0.73 -1.44 4.98
C PHE A 178 0.97 -2.68 4.14
N ILE A 179 1.59 -2.51 2.97
CA ILE A 179 1.82 -3.56 1.98
C ILE A 179 3.28 -4.01 2.10
N SER A 180 3.49 -5.27 2.45
CA SER A 180 4.80 -5.91 2.61
C SER A 180 5.02 -6.93 1.48
N GLY A 181 5.30 -6.44 0.29
CA GLY A 181 5.55 -7.28 -0.88
C GLY A 181 4.28 -7.88 -1.51
N PRO A 182 4.46 -8.82 -2.44
CA PRO A 182 3.38 -9.54 -3.11
C PRO A 182 2.49 -10.31 -2.14
N SER A 183 1.22 -10.50 -2.49
CA SER A 183 0.30 -11.33 -1.71
C SER A 183 0.77 -12.78 -1.66
N ARG A 184 0.89 -13.33 -0.46
CA ARG A 184 1.35 -14.70 -0.20
C ARG A 184 0.43 -15.39 0.79
N THR A 185 -0.02 -16.59 0.45
CA THR A 185 -0.79 -17.47 1.32
C THR A 185 -0.08 -18.82 1.39
N SER A 186 0.19 -19.35 2.56
CA SER A 186 0.89 -20.61 2.77
C SER A 186 0.15 -21.60 3.68
N ASP A 187 -1.08 -21.30 4.06
CA ASP A 187 -1.83 -22.08 5.04
C ASP A 187 -2.40 -23.39 4.48
N ILE A 188 -2.41 -23.53 3.14
CA ILE A 188 -2.91 -24.74 2.47
C ILE A 188 -1.73 -25.52 1.94
N GLU A 189 -1.53 -26.73 2.47
CA GLU A 189 -0.51 -27.71 2.05
C GLU A 189 0.97 -27.25 2.20
N LEU A 190 1.26 -26.21 3.00
CA LEU A 190 2.60 -25.65 3.21
C LEU A 190 3.30 -25.16 1.91
N VAL A 191 2.54 -24.98 0.84
CA VAL A 191 3.01 -24.41 -0.42
C VAL A 191 2.58 -22.94 -0.50
N THR A 192 3.54 -22.05 -0.73
CA THR A 192 3.25 -20.63 -0.88
C THR A 192 2.54 -20.38 -2.21
N VAL A 193 1.30 -19.91 -2.15
CA VAL A 193 0.52 -19.45 -3.31
C VAL A 193 0.54 -17.93 -3.36
N LEU A 194 0.84 -17.37 -4.53
CA LEU A 194 0.86 -15.92 -4.74
C LEU A 194 -0.49 -15.42 -5.29
N GLY A 195 -0.92 -14.24 -4.83
CA GLY A 195 -2.04 -13.53 -5.44
C GLY A 195 -3.44 -13.97 -5.05
N VAL A 196 -3.61 -14.69 -3.93
CA VAL A 196 -4.93 -15.13 -3.47
C VAL A 196 -5.76 -13.97 -2.92
N HIS A 197 -5.14 -13.05 -2.18
CA HIS A 197 -5.81 -11.95 -1.49
C HIS A 197 -5.20 -10.57 -1.83
N GLY A 198 -4.49 -10.44 -2.94
CA GLY A 198 -3.83 -9.21 -3.37
C GLY A 198 -2.98 -9.45 -4.62
N SER A 199 -2.24 -8.43 -5.04
CA SER A 199 -1.44 -8.50 -6.25
C SER A 199 -0.34 -9.56 -6.16
N GLN A 200 -0.13 -10.29 -7.25
CA GLN A 200 0.92 -11.32 -7.39
C GLN A 200 2.30 -10.70 -7.52
N ASN A 201 2.38 -9.53 -8.16
CA ASN A 201 3.61 -8.78 -8.37
C ASN A 201 3.46 -7.36 -7.84
N LEU A 202 4.43 -6.92 -7.06
CA LEU A 202 4.48 -5.56 -6.52
C LEU A 202 5.74 -4.87 -7.01
N TYR A 203 5.56 -3.82 -7.80
CA TYR A 203 6.60 -2.94 -8.26
C TYR A 203 6.54 -1.61 -7.51
N VAL A 204 7.68 -1.09 -7.11
CA VAL A 204 7.79 0.23 -6.47
C VAL A 204 8.74 1.08 -7.28
N LEU A 205 8.22 2.15 -7.88
CA LEU A 205 9.02 3.18 -8.54
C LEU A 205 9.30 4.28 -7.51
N ILE A 206 10.56 4.37 -7.06
CA ILE A 206 11.00 5.37 -6.09
C ILE A 206 11.75 6.50 -6.82
N TYR A 207 11.30 7.78 -6.60
CA TYR A 207 11.76 8.96 -7.32
C TYR A 207 11.82 10.22 -6.45
#